data_9de3a33c9b27bd7342f0550ab2d84675
#
_entry.id   9de3a33c9b27bd7342f0550ab2d84675
#
_cell.length_a   1.000
_cell.length_b   1.000
_cell.length_c   1.000
_cell.angle_alpha   90.00
_cell.angle_beta   90.00
_cell.angle_gamma   90.00
#
_symmetry.space_group_name_H-M   'P 1'
#
loop_
_entity.id
_entity.type
_entity.pdbx_description
1 polymer ?
#
loop_
_entity_poly.entity_id
_entity_poly.type
_entity_poly.pdbx_seq_one_letter_code
_entity_poly.pdbx_strand_id
1 'polypeptide(L)'
;AIHVLSRDAGKNGVDYAKVVDLEDGRGQCADLDAGKNAVGTQRFSARKPEDAGPWVFTNASDSKWLDAVRADHPTLGDVAAKIGQGIVTSDDGVFFLTKSGNQYRCDADEQSYDLERSVVHPLLKGSIHMKRWMPLEPDRAVLFPYEEHDGVWRLIPAATFKSDYPKAWVYLNKHKKRLEARESGKMAGKPGWYGYVYPKN
;
A
#
# COMPACT_ATOMS: atom_id res chain seq x y z
N ALA A 1 2.61 16.81 -6.10
CA ALA A 1 1.84 18.06 -6.25
C ALA A 1 2.04 18.91 -5.01
N ILE A 2 2.32 20.20 -5.18
CA ILE A 2 2.39 21.18 -4.09
C ILE A 2 1.03 21.87 -4.06
N HIS A 3 0.39 21.90 -2.90
CA HIS A 3 -0.87 22.60 -2.71
C HIS A 3 -0.61 23.84 -1.85
N VAL A 4 -0.97 25.03 -2.37
CA VAL A 4 -0.92 26.29 -1.61
C VAL A 4 -2.35 26.64 -1.22
N LEU A 5 -2.61 26.75 0.07
CA LEU A 5 -3.90 27.10 0.64
C LEU A 5 -3.87 28.53 1.15
N SER A 6 -4.78 29.38 0.68
CA SER A 6 -5.01 30.70 1.24
C SER A 6 -6.16 30.66 2.25
N ARG A 7 -5.96 31.24 3.43
CA ARG A 7 -6.98 31.36 4.47
C ARG A 7 -7.65 32.73 4.37
N ASP A 8 -8.74 32.82 3.63
CA ASP A 8 -9.58 34.01 3.61
C ASP A 8 -10.81 33.78 4.49
N ALA A 9 -10.93 34.53 5.57
CA ALA A 9 -12.05 34.44 6.49
C ALA A 9 -13.33 34.95 5.79
N GLY A 10 -14.31 34.09 5.61
CA GLY A 10 -15.65 34.47 5.15
C GLY A 10 -16.11 33.88 3.82
N LYS A 11 -15.30 33.14 3.10
CA LYS A 11 -15.74 32.43 1.87
C LYS A 11 -16.03 30.96 2.16
N ASN A 12 -17.13 30.45 1.59
CA ASN A 12 -17.50 29.03 1.65
C ASN A 12 -16.60 28.14 0.77
N GLY A 13 -15.49 28.65 0.29
CA GLY A 13 -14.54 27.99 -0.58
C GLY A 13 -13.09 28.24 -0.19
N VAL A 14 -12.22 27.44 -0.72
CA VAL A 14 -10.77 27.54 -0.60
C VAL A 14 -10.19 27.63 -1.99
N ASP A 15 -9.42 28.70 -2.23
CA ASP A 15 -8.62 28.77 -3.46
C ASP A 15 -7.35 27.96 -3.29
N TYR A 16 -7.06 27.09 -4.23
CA TYR A 16 -5.84 26.31 -4.23
C TYR A 16 -5.19 26.29 -5.60
N ALA A 17 -3.89 26.07 -5.62
CA ALA A 17 -3.12 25.90 -6.83
C ALA A 17 -2.48 24.52 -6.87
N LYS A 18 -2.62 23.85 -8.01
CA LYS A 18 -1.93 22.58 -8.31
C LYS A 18 -0.73 22.89 -9.20
N VAL A 19 0.47 22.57 -8.75
CA VAL A 19 1.67 22.60 -9.60
C VAL A 19 1.62 21.36 -10.49
N VAL A 20 1.53 21.55 -11.79
CA VAL A 20 1.49 20.49 -12.80
C VAL A 20 2.85 20.30 -13.47
N ASP A 21 3.65 21.37 -13.49
CA ASP A 21 5.02 21.34 -13.97
C ASP A 21 5.91 22.09 -12.97
N LEU A 22 6.87 21.38 -12.40
CA LEU A 22 7.75 21.91 -11.36
C LEU A 22 9.09 22.32 -11.99
N GLU A 23 9.18 23.55 -12.47
CA GLU A 23 10.42 24.13 -12.99
C GLU A 23 11.21 24.86 -11.91
N ASP A 24 10.56 25.80 -11.22
CA ASP A 24 11.10 26.57 -10.08
C ASP A 24 10.07 26.63 -8.94
N GLY A 25 10.12 25.65 -8.05
CA GLY A 25 9.14 25.55 -6.97
C GLY A 25 9.12 26.73 -6.01
N ARG A 26 10.27 27.41 -5.80
CA ARG A 26 10.32 28.61 -4.93
C ARG A 26 9.73 29.82 -5.60
N GLY A 27 10.08 30.07 -6.86
CA GLY A 27 9.51 31.15 -7.66
C GLY A 27 8.02 30.96 -7.86
N GLN A 28 7.58 29.76 -8.19
CA GLN A 28 6.17 29.41 -8.33
C GLN A 28 5.37 29.66 -7.03
N CYS A 29 5.91 29.28 -5.88
CA CYS A 29 5.28 29.56 -4.59
C CYS A 29 5.21 31.06 -4.29
N ALA A 30 6.29 31.80 -4.55
CA ALA A 30 6.33 33.24 -4.34
C ALA A 30 5.32 34.01 -5.24
N ASP A 31 5.17 33.59 -6.50
CA ASP A 31 4.18 34.16 -7.41
C ASP A 31 2.75 33.84 -6.97
N LEU A 32 2.50 32.61 -6.52
CA LEU A 32 1.19 32.20 -5.98
C LEU A 32 0.83 32.97 -4.72
N ASP A 33 1.79 33.19 -3.82
CA ASP A 33 1.63 33.95 -2.57
C ASP A 33 1.36 35.42 -2.87
N ALA A 34 2.01 35.96 -3.88
CA ALA A 34 1.76 37.34 -4.40
C ALA A 34 0.44 37.47 -5.21
N GLY A 35 -0.36 36.41 -5.29
CA GLY A 35 -1.62 36.40 -6.04
C GLY A 35 -1.49 36.31 -7.56
N LYS A 36 -0.27 36.11 -8.08
CA LYS A 36 0.00 35.99 -9.52
C LYS A 36 -0.27 34.58 -10.04
N ASN A 37 -0.43 34.48 -11.35
CA ASN A 37 -0.46 33.17 -12.02
C ASN A 37 0.98 32.68 -12.26
N ALA A 38 1.43 31.70 -11.52
CA ALA A 38 2.72 31.08 -11.74
C ALA A 38 2.68 30.12 -12.95
N VAL A 39 3.75 30.12 -13.76
CA VAL A 39 3.88 29.18 -14.88
C VAL A 39 3.85 27.73 -14.35
N GLY A 40 3.26 26.82 -15.11
CA GLY A 40 3.15 25.41 -14.69
C GLY A 40 2.19 25.15 -13.53
N THR A 41 1.30 26.10 -13.20
CA THR A 41 0.31 25.96 -12.15
C THR A 41 -1.12 26.11 -12.69
N GLN A 42 -2.06 25.43 -12.03
CA GLN A 42 -3.49 25.57 -12.28
C GLN A 42 -4.17 26.00 -10.98
N ARG A 43 -4.94 27.11 -11.02
CA ARG A 43 -5.73 27.59 -9.87
C ARG A 43 -7.15 27.08 -9.95
N PHE A 44 -7.67 26.71 -8.81
CA PHE A 44 -9.04 26.24 -8.63
C PHE A 44 -9.61 26.79 -7.34
N SER A 45 -10.94 26.92 -7.30
CA SER A 45 -11.68 27.09 -6.05
C SER A 45 -12.33 25.77 -5.68
N ALA A 46 -12.04 25.27 -4.49
CA ALA A 46 -12.67 24.07 -3.95
C ALA A 46 -13.68 24.44 -2.86
N ARG A 47 -14.79 23.70 -2.81
CA ARG A 47 -15.77 23.82 -1.74
C ARG A 47 -15.17 23.25 -0.45
N LYS A 48 -15.30 24.00 0.64
CA LYS A 48 -14.95 23.49 1.98
C LYS A 48 -15.90 22.35 2.34
N PRO A 49 -15.40 21.21 2.82
CA PRO A 49 -16.28 20.17 3.38
C PRO A 49 -17.13 20.72 4.52
N GLU A 50 -18.38 20.32 4.60
CA GLU A 50 -19.31 20.75 5.67
C GLU A 50 -18.97 20.08 7.01
N ASP A 51 -18.30 18.94 6.96
CA ASP A 51 -17.86 18.14 8.08
C ASP A 51 -16.36 17.86 8.06
N ALA A 52 -15.87 16.97 8.91
CA ALA A 52 -14.48 16.51 8.93
C ALA A 52 -14.14 15.53 7.79
N GLY A 53 -14.94 15.49 6.73
CA GLY A 53 -14.70 14.65 5.57
C GLY A 53 -13.43 15.01 4.79
N PRO A 54 -13.00 14.13 3.90
CA PRO A 54 -11.80 14.36 3.10
C PRO A 54 -11.97 15.54 2.14
N TRP A 55 -10.94 16.35 2.04
CA TRP A 55 -10.89 17.42 1.05
C TRP A 55 -10.76 16.87 -0.36
N VAL A 56 -11.60 17.33 -1.27
CA VAL A 56 -11.54 16.98 -2.70
C VAL A 56 -11.11 18.20 -3.49
N PHE A 57 -9.85 18.18 -3.96
CA PHE A 57 -9.26 19.27 -4.74
C PHE A 57 -9.47 19.01 -6.23
N THR A 58 -10.65 19.35 -6.73
CA THR A 58 -11.02 19.21 -8.14
C THR A 58 -11.53 20.54 -8.68
N ASN A 59 -11.55 20.71 -10.00
CA ASN A 59 -12.23 21.84 -10.62
C ASN A 59 -13.75 21.71 -10.49
N ALA A 60 -14.47 22.78 -10.74
CA ALA A 60 -15.94 22.82 -10.59
C ALA A 60 -16.67 21.83 -11.50
N SER A 61 -16.13 21.57 -12.71
CA SER A 61 -16.72 20.60 -13.64
C SER A 61 -16.61 19.17 -13.12
N ASP A 62 -15.42 18.79 -12.64
CA ASP A 62 -15.18 17.45 -12.09
C ASP A 62 -15.95 17.24 -10.79
N SER A 63 -16.07 18.28 -9.94
CA SER A 63 -16.90 18.22 -8.73
C SER A 63 -18.37 17.97 -9.08
N LYS A 64 -18.91 18.69 -10.04
CA LYS A 64 -20.30 18.51 -10.48
C LYS A 64 -20.55 17.10 -11.06
N TRP A 65 -19.58 16.59 -11.84
CA TRP A 65 -19.66 15.24 -12.36
C TRP A 65 -19.61 14.18 -11.25
N LEU A 66 -18.70 14.34 -10.28
CA LEU A 66 -18.60 13.45 -9.11
C LEU A 66 -19.88 13.46 -8.26
N ASP A 67 -20.49 14.64 -8.07
CA ASP A 67 -21.74 14.76 -7.32
C ASP A 67 -22.90 14.06 -8.04
N ALA A 68 -22.98 14.18 -9.37
CA ALA A 68 -23.95 13.46 -10.17
C ALA A 68 -23.77 11.94 -10.08
N VAL A 69 -22.52 11.45 -10.22
CA VAL A 69 -22.23 10.01 -10.07
C VAL A 69 -22.61 9.50 -8.67
N ARG A 70 -22.32 10.27 -7.61
CA ARG A 70 -22.66 9.89 -6.23
C ARG A 70 -24.16 9.88 -5.98
N ALA A 71 -24.91 10.78 -6.60
CA ALA A 71 -26.37 10.83 -6.44
C ALA A 71 -27.07 9.62 -7.08
N ASP A 72 -26.56 9.14 -8.22
CA ASP A 72 -27.22 8.12 -9.04
C ASP A 72 -26.74 6.69 -8.76
N HIS A 73 -25.59 6.53 -8.05
CA HIS A 73 -24.97 5.22 -7.86
C HIS A 73 -24.62 4.93 -6.38
N PRO A 74 -24.75 3.67 -5.94
CA PRO A 74 -24.30 3.28 -4.62
C PRO A 74 -22.76 3.40 -4.51
N THR A 75 -22.28 3.70 -3.31
CA THR A 75 -20.83 3.74 -3.04
C THR A 75 -20.25 2.33 -3.00
N LEU A 76 -18.93 2.21 -3.14
CA LEU A 76 -18.26 0.92 -2.96
C LEU A 76 -18.55 0.31 -1.58
N GLY A 77 -18.69 1.14 -0.54
CA GLY A 77 -19.05 0.70 0.81
C GLY A 77 -20.44 0.07 0.90
N ASP A 78 -21.38 0.53 0.06
CA ASP A 78 -22.75 0.01 0.06
C ASP A 78 -22.86 -1.35 -0.64
N VAL A 79 -21.97 -1.64 -1.61
CA VAL A 79 -22.03 -2.85 -2.43
C VAL A 79 -21.00 -3.91 -2.05
N ALA A 80 -19.92 -3.53 -1.37
CA ALA A 80 -18.86 -4.44 -0.99
C ALA A 80 -19.14 -5.09 0.37
N ALA A 81 -19.16 -6.41 0.41
CA ALA A 81 -19.28 -7.16 1.67
C ALA A 81 -18.09 -6.91 2.62
N LYS A 82 -16.90 -6.67 2.05
CA LYS A 82 -15.68 -6.35 2.80
C LYS A 82 -14.75 -5.50 1.92
N ILE A 83 -14.22 -4.42 2.49
CA ILE A 83 -13.15 -3.62 1.91
C ILE A 83 -11.93 -3.78 2.81
N GLY A 84 -10.83 -4.29 2.26
CA GLY A 84 -9.63 -4.58 3.05
C GLY A 84 -8.35 -4.31 2.29
N GLN A 85 -7.28 -4.20 3.03
CA GLN A 85 -5.93 -4.15 2.49
C GLN A 85 -5.39 -5.57 2.32
N GLY A 86 -4.64 -5.82 1.25
CA GLY A 86 -3.92 -7.07 1.05
C GLY A 86 -2.78 -7.27 2.06
N ILE A 87 -1.96 -8.29 1.83
CA ILE A 87 -0.84 -8.66 2.69
C ILE A 87 0.17 -7.52 2.81
N VAL A 88 0.56 -7.19 4.04
CA VAL A 88 1.58 -6.17 4.38
C VAL A 88 2.68 -6.83 5.19
N THR A 89 3.79 -7.15 4.53
CA THR A 89 4.89 -7.90 5.15
C THR A 89 5.88 -6.99 5.88
N SER A 90 5.97 -5.72 5.48
CA SER A 90 7.03 -4.76 5.82
C SER A 90 8.43 -5.18 5.38
N ASP A 91 8.56 -6.25 4.59
CA ASP A 91 9.76 -6.62 3.84
C ASP A 91 9.39 -7.57 2.69
N ASP A 92 8.88 -6.99 1.62
CA ASP A 92 8.50 -7.75 0.41
C ASP A 92 9.71 -8.51 -0.18
N GLY A 93 10.92 -7.98 -0.03
CA GLY A 93 12.14 -8.61 -0.57
C GLY A 93 12.42 -10.00 0.01
N VAL A 94 12.01 -10.25 1.26
CA VAL A 94 12.16 -11.57 1.90
C VAL A 94 10.90 -12.43 1.74
N PHE A 95 9.72 -11.86 1.88
CA PHE A 95 8.49 -12.64 1.89
C PHE A 95 7.90 -12.90 0.51
N PHE A 96 8.14 -12.02 -0.47
CA PHE A 96 7.67 -12.22 -1.84
C PHE A 96 8.77 -12.86 -2.66
N LEU A 97 8.44 -13.98 -3.25
CA LEU A 97 9.36 -14.87 -3.93
C LEU A 97 8.98 -14.98 -5.41
N THR A 98 9.96 -15.22 -6.27
CA THR A 98 9.71 -15.54 -7.68
C THR A 98 9.84 -17.04 -7.88
N LYS A 99 8.85 -17.67 -8.53
CA LYS A 99 8.93 -19.08 -8.88
C LYS A 99 10.07 -19.32 -9.88
N SER A 100 10.92 -20.32 -9.61
CA SER A 100 12.02 -20.72 -10.46
C SER A 100 12.07 -22.26 -10.51
N GLY A 101 11.30 -22.85 -11.41
CA GLY A 101 11.10 -24.29 -11.46
C GLY A 101 10.48 -24.82 -10.15
N ASN A 102 11.20 -25.71 -9.48
CA ASN A 102 10.79 -26.28 -8.18
C ASN A 102 11.27 -25.47 -6.97
N GLN A 103 11.97 -24.35 -7.20
CA GLN A 103 12.52 -23.50 -6.17
C GLN A 103 11.86 -22.10 -6.18
N TYR A 104 12.19 -21.31 -5.18
CA TYR A 104 11.73 -19.95 -5.01
C TYR A 104 12.93 -19.01 -4.88
N ARG A 105 13.03 -18.04 -5.78
CA ARG A 105 14.07 -17.02 -5.73
C ARG A 105 13.65 -15.88 -4.80
N CYS A 106 14.53 -15.54 -3.87
CA CYS A 106 14.39 -14.41 -2.95
C CYS A 106 14.98 -13.14 -3.58
N ASP A 107 14.23 -12.03 -3.56
CA ASP A 107 14.70 -10.76 -4.10
C ASP A 107 15.72 -10.07 -3.15
N ALA A 108 15.75 -10.42 -1.86
CA ALA A 108 16.62 -9.78 -0.88
C ALA A 108 18.09 -10.18 -0.99
N ASP A 109 18.37 -11.41 -1.42
CA ASP A 109 19.73 -11.95 -1.57
C ASP A 109 19.99 -12.62 -2.91
N GLU A 110 19.00 -12.57 -3.82
CA GLU A 110 19.04 -13.11 -5.17
C GLU A 110 19.29 -14.63 -5.27
N GLN A 111 19.12 -15.36 -4.17
CA GLN A 111 19.32 -16.80 -4.12
C GLN A 111 18.00 -17.57 -4.26
N SER A 112 18.12 -18.84 -4.70
CA SER A 112 16.99 -19.74 -4.83
C SER A 112 16.96 -20.74 -3.68
N TYR A 113 15.75 -21.01 -3.16
CA TYR A 113 15.50 -21.85 -2.00
C TYR A 113 14.46 -22.90 -2.32
N ASP A 114 14.70 -24.10 -1.83
CA ASP A 114 13.72 -25.17 -1.80
C ASP A 114 12.93 -25.02 -0.48
N LEU A 115 11.69 -24.54 -0.57
CA LEU A 115 10.82 -24.28 0.59
C LEU A 115 9.62 -25.25 0.56
N GLU A 116 9.06 -25.52 1.73
CA GLU A 116 7.84 -26.32 1.84
C GLU A 116 6.67 -25.59 1.18
N ARG A 117 6.00 -26.28 0.24
CA ARG A 117 4.92 -25.68 -0.56
C ARG A 117 3.69 -25.29 0.25
N SER A 118 3.49 -25.94 1.39
CA SER A 118 2.34 -25.70 2.27
C SER A 118 2.36 -24.34 2.96
N VAL A 119 3.54 -23.70 3.05
CA VAL A 119 3.68 -22.33 3.60
C VAL A 119 4.03 -21.29 2.53
N VAL A 120 4.00 -21.69 1.25
CA VAL A 120 4.26 -20.79 0.13
C VAL A 120 3.05 -20.77 -0.79
N HIS A 121 2.36 -19.66 -0.84
CA HIS A 121 1.13 -19.49 -1.60
C HIS A 121 1.34 -18.66 -2.86
N PRO A 122 0.56 -18.89 -3.94
CA PRO A 122 0.57 -18.02 -5.10
C PRO A 122 0.24 -16.56 -4.72
N LEU A 123 0.97 -15.59 -5.29
CA LEU A 123 0.79 -14.17 -5.01
C LEU A 123 0.47 -13.40 -6.29
N LEU A 124 -0.63 -12.64 -6.26
CA LEU A 124 -0.92 -11.60 -7.22
C LEU A 124 -0.55 -10.23 -6.63
N LYS A 125 0.47 -9.58 -7.19
CA LYS A 125 0.84 -8.22 -6.83
C LYS A 125 0.14 -7.24 -7.76
N GLY A 126 -0.76 -6.42 -7.23
CA GLY A 126 -1.65 -5.58 -8.02
C GLY A 126 -0.95 -4.71 -9.06
N SER A 127 0.14 -4.05 -8.68
CA SER A 127 0.93 -3.19 -9.59
C SER A 127 1.61 -3.93 -10.74
N ILE A 128 1.84 -5.23 -10.60
CA ILE A 128 2.54 -6.06 -11.60
C ILE A 128 1.52 -6.87 -12.42
N HIS A 129 0.61 -7.57 -11.75
CA HIS A 129 -0.27 -8.57 -12.35
C HIS A 129 -1.64 -8.01 -12.76
N MET A 130 -2.25 -7.15 -11.92
CA MET A 130 -3.62 -6.66 -12.11
C MET A 130 -3.69 -5.46 -13.06
N LYS A 131 -3.27 -5.66 -14.31
CA LYS A 131 -3.28 -4.57 -15.33
C LYS A 131 -4.57 -4.55 -16.16
N ARG A 132 -5.25 -5.67 -16.29
CA ARG A 132 -6.51 -5.86 -17.05
C ARG A 132 -7.26 -7.05 -16.46
N TRP A 133 -8.50 -7.23 -16.89
CA TRP A 133 -9.33 -8.37 -16.50
C TRP A 133 -9.01 -9.64 -17.31
N MET A 134 -7.79 -10.12 -17.22
CA MET A 134 -7.35 -11.37 -17.83
C MET A 134 -7.08 -12.41 -16.73
N PRO A 135 -7.30 -13.70 -17.01
CA PRO A 135 -6.80 -14.76 -16.14
C PRO A 135 -5.29 -14.57 -15.96
N LEU A 136 -4.85 -14.56 -14.71
CA LEU A 136 -3.47 -14.31 -14.35
C LEU A 136 -2.89 -15.61 -13.77
N GLU A 137 -1.81 -16.07 -14.38
CA GLU A 137 -0.97 -17.08 -13.75
C GLU A 137 0.11 -16.37 -12.92
N PRO A 138 0.08 -16.48 -11.59
CA PRO A 138 1.06 -15.82 -10.76
C PRO A 138 2.43 -16.49 -10.91
N ASP A 139 3.42 -15.73 -11.37
CA ASP A 139 4.85 -16.10 -11.33
C ASP A 139 5.48 -15.80 -9.96
N ARG A 140 4.75 -15.12 -9.10
CA ARG A 140 5.13 -14.77 -7.74
C ARG A 140 4.46 -15.67 -6.72
N ALA A 141 5.13 -15.80 -5.59
CA ALA A 141 4.63 -16.51 -4.43
C ALA A 141 4.92 -15.70 -3.16
N VAL A 142 4.21 -16.00 -2.09
CA VAL A 142 4.44 -15.40 -0.77
C VAL A 142 4.70 -16.49 0.26
N LEU A 143 5.75 -16.31 1.05
CA LEU A 143 5.97 -17.11 2.25
C LEU A 143 5.00 -16.61 3.33
N PHE A 144 4.09 -17.49 3.76
CA PHE A 144 2.97 -17.17 4.65
C PHE A 144 3.01 -18.06 5.89
N PRO A 145 3.71 -17.63 6.95
CA PRO A 145 3.94 -18.44 8.16
C PRO A 145 2.72 -18.42 9.11
N TYR A 146 1.52 -18.55 8.58
CA TYR A 146 0.26 -18.49 9.33
C TYR A 146 -0.60 -19.69 9.02
N GLU A 147 -1.42 -20.08 9.99
CA GLU A 147 -2.44 -21.10 9.89
C GLU A 147 -3.80 -20.53 10.27
N GLU A 148 -4.86 -21.10 9.71
CA GLU A 148 -6.22 -20.66 9.98
C GLU A 148 -6.82 -21.50 11.13
N HIS A 149 -7.34 -20.78 12.13
CA HIS A 149 -8.11 -21.34 13.23
C HIS A 149 -9.42 -20.58 13.39
N ASP A 150 -10.53 -21.23 13.20
CA ASP A 150 -11.87 -20.65 13.33
C ASP A 150 -12.07 -19.35 12.49
N GLY A 151 -11.58 -19.34 11.27
CA GLY A 151 -11.66 -18.18 10.36
C GLY A 151 -10.66 -17.05 10.67
N VAL A 152 -9.74 -17.28 11.62
CA VAL A 152 -8.72 -16.29 12.00
C VAL A 152 -7.33 -16.83 11.70
N TRP A 153 -6.55 -16.06 10.97
CA TRP A 153 -5.16 -16.39 10.66
C TRP A 153 -4.24 -16.08 11.83
N ARG A 154 -3.51 -17.05 12.31
CA ARG A 154 -2.58 -16.93 13.43
C ARG A 154 -1.17 -17.34 13.01
N LEU A 155 -0.17 -16.62 13.52
CA LEU A 155 1.22 -16.99 13.29
C LEU A 155 1.48 -18.38 13.87
N ILE A 156 1.99 -19.30 13.06
CA ILE A 156 2.36 -20.65 13.49
C ILE A 156 3.42 -20.53 14.60
N PRO A 157 3.26 -21.19 15.76
CA PRO A 157 4.24 -21.11 16.83
C PRO A 157 5.64 -21.54 16.37
N ALA A 158 6.68 -20.87 16.84
CA ALA A 158 8.07 -21.08 16.38
C ALA A 158 8.55 -22.53 16.50
N ALA A 159 8.13 -23.25 17.55
CA ALA A 159 8.47 -24.67 17.73
C ALA A 159 7.85 -25.53 16.64
N THR A 160 6.56 -25.34 16.38
CA THR A 160 5.81 -26.02 15.30
C THR A 160 6.37 -25.67 13.94
N PHE A 161 6.58 -24.38 13.68
CA PHE A 161 7.12 -23.93 12.39
C PHE A 161 8.50 -24.50 12.09
N LYS A 162 9.37 -24.59 13.10
CA LYS A 162 10.70 -25.22 12.98
C LYS A 162 10.64 -26.71 12.74
N SER A 163 9.68 -27.42 13.37
CA SER A 163 9.48 -28.86 13.20
C SER A 163 8.92 -29.20 11.84
N ASP A 164 7.85 -28.53 11.45
CA ASP A 164 7.03 -28.90 10.31
C ASP A 164 7.51 -28.27 8.99
N TYR A 165 8.20 -27.11 9.08
CA TYR A 165 8.72 -26.34 7.94
C TYR A 165 10.22 -26.00 8.11
N PRO A 166 11.10 -27.00 8.25
CA PRO A 166 12.50 -26.79 8.56
C PRO A 166 13.26 -25.97 7.49
N LYS A 167 12.92 -26.12 6.21
CA LYS A 167 13.56 -25.34 5.13
C LYS A 167 13.16 -23.88 5.18
N ALA A 168 11.88 -23.60 5.36
CA ALA A 168 11.37 -22.24 5.51
C ALA A 168 11.91 -21.59 6.82
N TRP A 169 12.06 -22.38 7.88
CA TRP A 169 12.69 -21.90 9.12
C TRP A 169 14.15 -21.49 8.92
N VAL A 170 14.96 -22.34 8.24
CA VAL A 170 16.35 -22.02 7.91
C VAL A 170 16.45 -20.76 7.06
N TYR A 171 15.57 -20.65 6.05
CA TYR A 171 15.47 -19.48 5.19
C TYR A 171 15.20 -18.20 6.00
N LEU A 172 14.16 -18.19 6.84
CA LEU A 172 13.81 -17.03 7.65
C LEU A 172 14.92 -16.66 8.64
N ASN A 173 15.60 -17.66 9.26
CA ASN A 173 16.74 -17.41 10.15
C ASN A 173 17.92 -16.75 9.44
N LYS A 174 18.18 -17.08 8.17
CA LYS A 174 19.21 -16.42 7.37
C LYS A 174 18.93 -14.91 7.25
N HIS A 175 17.65 -14.54 7.15
CA HIS A 175 17.21 -13.15 7.05
C HIS A 175 16.84 -12.50 8.40
N LYS A 176 17.05 -13.19 9.53
CA LYS A 176 16.59 -12.76 10.85
C LYS A 176 16.98 -11.34 11.20
N LYS A 177 18.24 -10.95 11.03
CA LYS A 177 18.71 -9.60 11.34
C LYS A 177 17.93 -8.52 10.58
N ARG A 178 17.68 -8.77 9.29
CA ARG A 178 16.91 -7.89 8.42
C ARG A 178 15.45 -7.81 8.86
N LEU A 179 14.82 -8.95 9.16
CA LEU A 179 13.45 -9.04 9.62
C LEU A 179 13.23 -8.39 10.98
N GLU A 180 14.18 -8.50 11.89
CA GLU A 180 14.13 -7.83 13.20
C GLU A 180 14.29 -6.31 13.10
N ALA A 181 15.02 -5.82 12.09
CA ALA A 181 15.23 -4.38 11.86
C ALA A 181 14.03 -3.65 11.24
N ARG A 182 12.98 -4.37 10.78
CA ARG A 182 11.79 -3.78 10.18
C ARG A 182 11.12 -2.76 11.09
N GLU A 183 10.55 -1.69 10.47
CA GLU A 183 9.84 -0.63 11.20
C GLU A 183 10.67 -0.08 12.39
N SER A 184 11.92 0.29 12.10
CA SER A 184 12.87 0.79 13.10
C SER A 184 13.12 -0.17 14.26
N GLY A 185 13.17 -1.48 13.98
CA GLY A 185 13.46 -2.50 14.98
C GLY A 185 12.24 -2.96 15.79
N LYS A 186 11.03 -2.68 15.34
CA LYS A 186 9.78 -3.07 16.01
C LYS A 186 9.69 -4.56 16.31
N MET A 187 10.37 -5.41 15.52
CA MET A 187 10.37 -6.86 15.67
C MET A 187 11.59 -7.42 16.40
N ALA A 188 12.54 -6.58 16.79
CA ALA A 188 13.76 -7.01 17.48
C ALA A 188 13.44 -7.70 18.81
N GLY A 189 14.01 -8.89 19.01
CA GLY A 189 13.84 -9.69 20.23
C GLY A 189 12.43 -10.26 20.44
N LYS A 190 11.49 -10.08 19.50
CA LYS A 190 10.15 -10.64 19.64
C LYS A 190 10.11 -12.11 19.20
N PRO A 191 9.34 -12.98 19.86
CA PRO A 191 9.20 -14.39 19.47
C PRO A 191 8.59 -14.56 18.09
N GLY A 192 7.76 -13.60 17.63
CA GLY A 192 7.11 -13.60 16.31
C GLY A 192 7.87 -12.83 15.23
N TRP A 193 9.19 -12.62 15.36
CA TRP A 193 10.01 -11.85 14.40
C TRP A 193 9.92 -12.34 12.95
N TYR A 194 9.59 -13.59 12.72
CA TYR A 194 9.43 -14.23 11.41
C TYR A 194 8.05 -14.03 10.78
N GLY A 195 7.11 -13.44 11.49
CA GLY A 195 5.79 -13.08 10.96
C GLY A 195 5.77 -11.69 10.34
N TYR A 196 4.62 -11.26 9.88
CA TYR A 196 4.42 -9.91 9.34
C TYR A 196 4.30 -8.88 10.48
N VAL A 197 4.75 -7.64 10.22
CA VAL A 197 4.66 -6.58 11.25
C VAL A 197 3.21 -6.17 11.48
N TYR A 198 2.40 -6.22 10.44
CA TYR A 198 0.97 -5.88 10.46
C TYR A 198 0.14 -7.03 9.88
N PRO A 199 -0.10 -8.09 10.66
CA PRO A 199 -1.00 -9.14 10.22
C PRO A 199 -2.39 -8.55 10.00
N LYS A 200 -2.99 -8.83 8.86
CA LYS A 200 -4.36 -8.43 8.51
C LYS A 200 -5.24 -9.65 8.61
N ASN A 201 -6.14 -9.64 9.58
CA ASN A 201 -7.14 -10.68 9.81
C ASN A 201 -8.45 -10.35 9.09
#